data_d68b77b081dbf831d60cb67f622fd634
#
_entry.id   d68b77b081dbf831d60cb67f622fd634
#
_cell.length_a   1.000
_cell.length_b   1.000
_cell.length_c   1.000
_cell.angle_alpha   90.00
_cell.angle_beta   90.00
_cell.angle_gamma   90.00
#
_symmetry.space_group_name_H-M   'P 1'
#
loop_
_entity.id
_entity.type
_entity.pdbx_description
1 polymer ?
#
loop_
_entity_poly.entity_id
_entity_poly.type
_entity_poly.pdbx_seq_one_letter_code
_entity_poly.pdbx_strand_id
1 'polypeptide(L)'
;MATTIHNIDILRAYLSGVLDRADHHAQNVNEIALAIVGGIIWKTTDNIRVMSREGDMKNVLWLQADDRKLCFAYNHNTGEIEVREGSVQGSVIRSFNNTTPVSEVKVFFENL
;
A
#
# COMPACT_ATOMS: atom_id res chain seq x y z
N MET A 1 -2.19 0.82 15.64
CA MET A 1 -3.65 1.07 15.52
C MET A 1 -3.97 1.48 14.10
N ALA A 2 -5.08 1.01 13.58
CA ALA A 2 -5.51 1.36 12.24
C ALA A 2 -6.36 2.64 12.26
N THR A 3 -6.14 3.50 11.29
CA THR A 3 -6.92 4.72 11.08
C THR A 3 -7.67 4.57 9.77
N THR A 4 -8.97 4.84 9.78
CA THR A 4 -9.80 4.79 8.59
C THR A 4 -9.66 6.10 7.81
N ILE A 5 -9.45 5.99 6.50
CA ILE A 5 -9.40 7.14 5.61
C ILE A 5 -10.81 7.39 5.07
N HIS A 6 -11.40 8.52 5.45
CA HIS A 6 -12.79 8.86 5.14
C HIS A 6 -12.94 9.76 3.92
N ASN A 7 -11.90 10.48 3.51
CA ASN A 7 -12.04 11.46 2.45
C ASN A 7 -10.73 11.60 1.66
N ILE A 8 -10.85 12.27 0.53
CA ILE A 8 -9.74 12.43 -0.41
C ILE A 8 -8.61 13.27 0.15
N ASP A 9 -8.90 14.24 1.01
CA ASP A 9 -7.87 15.11 1.57
C ASP A 9 -6.94 14.33 2.51
N ILE A 10 -7.51 13.43 3.31
CA ILE A 10 -6.73 12.56 4.20
C ILE A 10 -5.89 11.59 3.36
N LEU A 11 -6.46 11.04 2.29
CA LEU A 11 -5.74 10.13 1.38
C LEU A 11 -4.57 10.84 0.70
N ARG A 12 -4.76 12.07 0.24
CA ARG A 12 -3.69 12.88 -0.37
C ARG A 12 -2.57 13.14 0.63
N ALA A 13 -2.91 13.49 1.86
CA ALA A 13 -1.90 13.73 2.91
C ALA A 13 -1.11 12.45 3.20
N TYR A 14 -1.80 11.31 3.30
CA TYR A 14 -1.15 10.02 3.48
C TYR A 14 -0.19 9.71 2.32
N LEU A 15 -0.67 9.84 1.09
CA LEU A 15 0.14 9.54 -0.10
C LEU A 15 1.36 10.47 -0.19
N SER A 16 1.18 11.76 0.05
CA SER A 16 2.30 12.71 0.03
C SER A 16 3.37 12.32 1.06
N GLY A 17 2.95 11.90 2.25
CA GLY A 17 3.88 11.44 3.28
C GLY A 17 4.62 10.16 2.88
N VAL A 18 3.91 9.20 2.27
CA VAL A 18 4.51 7.95 1.78
C VAL A 18 5.56 8.24 0.70
N LEU A 19 5.21 9.07 -0.27
CA LEU A 19 6.13 9.39 -1.38
C LEU A 19 7.35 10.15 -0.89
N ASP A 20 7.17 11.10 0.04
CA ASP A 20 8.28 11.85 0.63
C ASP A 20 9.24 10.93 1.38
N ARG A 21 8.72 10.04 2.22
CA ARG A 21 9.54 9.06 2.95
C ARG A 21 10.24 8.11 2.00
N ALA A 22 9.56 7.66 0.93
CA ALA A 22 10.16 6.76 -0.05
C ALA A 22 11.30 7.44 -0.81
N ASP A 23 11.15 8.71 -1.16
CA ASP A 23 12.22 9.47 -1.83
C ASP A 23 13.48 9.53 -0.97
N HIS A 24 13.34 9.58 0.35
CA HIS A 24 14.48 9.68 1.27
C HIS A 24 15.02 8.33 1.75
N HIS A 25 14.15 7.33 1.90
CA HIS A 25 14.52 6.08 2.59
C HIS A 25 14.19 4.80 1.82
N ALA A 26 13.46 4.88 0.73
CA ALA A 26 13.00 3.69 -0.01
C ALA A 26 12.93 3.98 -1.51
N GLN A 27 14.04 4.37 -2.09
CA GLN A 27 14.10 4.78 -3.50
C GLN A 27 13.80 3.65 -4.48
N ASN A 28 13.80 2.40 -4.02
CA ASN A 28 13.44 1.26 -4.86
C ASN A 28 11.94 1.18 -5.13
N VAL A 29 11.11 1.92 -4.39
CA VAL A 29 9.64 1.84 -4.48
C VAL A 29 8.97 3.20 -4.62
N ASN A 30 9.73 4.29 -4.68
CA ASN A 30 9.15 5.64 -4.69
C ASN A 30 8.27 5.92 -5.91
N GLU A 31 8.47 5.21 -7.00
CA GLU A 31 7.65 5.35 -8.21
C GLU A 31 6.49 4.34 -8.22
N ILE A 32 6.77 3.07 -7.95
CA ILE A 32 5.75 2.02 -8.00
C ILE A 32 4.64 2.23 -6.95
N ALA A 33 4.97 2.90 -5.85
CA ALA A 33 3.99 3.20 -4.80
C ALA A 33 2.79 3.98 -5.34
N LEU A 34 3.02 4.89 -6.28
CA LEU A 34 1.93 5.66 -6.88
C LEU A 34 0.96 4.76 -7.66
N ALA A 35 1.51 3.81 -8.43
CA ALA A 35 0.68 2.86 -9.18
C ALA A 35 -0.10 1.94 -8.24
N ILE A 36 0.53 1.49 -7.16
CA ILE A 36 -0.12 0.62 -6.17
C ILE A 36 -1.29 1.34 -5.50
N VAL A 37 -1.11 2.61 -5.11
CA VAL A 37 -2.21 3.38 -4.51
C VAL A 37 -3.37 3.52 -5.50
N GLY A 38 -3.08 3.74 -6.78
CA GLY A 38 -4.11 3.76 -7.82
C GLY A 38 -4.91 2.46 -7.88
N GLY A 39 -4.22 1.32 -7.82
CA GLY A 39 -4.87 0.01 -7.80
C GLY A 39 -5.73 -0.20 -6.56
N ILE A 40 -5.24 0.24 -5.41
CA ILE A 40 -5.98 0.15 -4.16
C ILE A 40 -7.29 0.93 -4.24
N ILE A 41 -7.25 2.15 -4.75
CA ILE A 41 -8.43 2.99 -4.93
C ILE A 41 -9.42 2.31 -5.89
N TRP A 42 -8.91 1.70 -6.95
CA TRP A 42 -9.73 1.02 -7.95
C TRP A 42 -10.49 -0.17 -7.38
N LYS A 43 -9.86 -0.96 -6.51
CA LYS A 43 -10.40 -2.27 -6.11
C LYS A 43 -10.98 -2.32 -4.70
N THR A 44 -10.77 -1.29 -3.87
CA THR A 44 -11.31 -1.33 -2.51
C THR A 44 -12.83 -1.30 -2.53
N THR A 45 -13.44 -2.18 -1.72
CA THR A 45 -14.90 -2.24 -1.56
C THR A 45 -15.35 -1.66 -0.22
N ASP A 46 -14.40 -1.22 0.60
CA ASP A 46 -14.66 -0.60 1.90
C ASP A 46 -13.63 0.51 2.10
N ASN A 47 -13.68 1.18 3.24
CA ASN A 47 -12.73 2.23 3.55
C ASN A 47 -11.30 1.70 3.60
N ILE A 48 -10.36 2.50 3.08
CA ILE A 48 -8.94 2.21 3.19
C ILE A 48 -8.53 2.48 4.64
N ARG A 49 -7.74 1.58 5.21
CA ARG A 49 -7.21 1.73 6.57
C ARG A 49 -5.69 1.77 6.52
N VAL A 50 -5.09 2.62 7.34
CA VAL A 50 -3.64 2.73 7.44
C VAL A 50 -3.22 2.56 8.89
N MET A 51 -1.99 2.08 9.10
CA MET A 51 -1.44 1.98 10.44
C MET A 51 -1.11 3.38 10.96
N SER A 52 -1.52 3.67 12.20
CA SER A 52 -1.12 4.90 12.88
C SER A 52 -0.50 4.53 14.22
N ARG A 53 0.50 5.31 14.64
CA ARG A 53 1.19 5.15 15.93
C ARG A 53 1.53 6.53 16.44
N GLU A 54 1.06 6.84 17.65
CA GLU A 54 1.32 8.13 18.30
C GLU A 54 0.90 9.32 17.43
N GLY A 55 -0.22 9.16 16.69
CA GLY A 55 -0.74 10.20 15.81
C GLY A 55 -0.13 10.25 14.43
N ASP A 56 0.96 9.51 14.18
CA ASP A 56 1.60 9.46 12.87
C ASP A 56 1.12 8.26 12.06
N MET A 57 0.87 8.48 10.76
CA MET A 57 0.54 7.41 9.83
C MET A 57 1.80 6.70 9.38
N LYS A 58 1.78 5.37 9.37
CA LYS A 58 2.92 4.53 8.98
C LYS A 58 2.69 3.92 7.60
N ASN A 59 3.76 3.38 7.01
CA ASN A 59 3.75 2.83 5.65
C ASN A 59 3.15 1.42 5.59
N VAL A 60 2.01 1.24 6.23
CA VAL A 60 1.23 0.00 6.22
C VAL A 60 -0.21 0.36 5.92
N LEU A 61 -0.79 -0.30 4.92
CA LEU A 61 -2.13 0.02 4.46
C LEU A 61 -2.91 -1.28 4.25
N TRP A 62 -4.19 -1.27 4.61
CA TRP A 62 -5.08 -2.40 4.40
C TRP A 62 -6.13 -2.08 3.34
N LEU A 63 -6.29 -3.01 2.39
CA LEU A 63 -7.33 -3.01 1.37
C LEU A 63 -8.35 -4.09 1.72
N GLN A 64 -9.63 -3.74 1.62
CA GLN A 64 -10.71 -4.72 1.69
C GLN A 64 -11.31 -4.84 0.29
N ALA A 65 -11.19 -6.00 -0.33
CA ALA A 65 -11.78 -6.31 -1.62
C ALA A 65 -12.78 -7.45 -1.43
N ASP A 66 -14.05 -7.11 -1.30
CA ASP A 66 -15.15 -8.02 -0.96
C ASP A 66 -14.88 -8.73 0.37
N ASP A 67 -14.69 -10.04 0.38
CA ASP A 67 -14.40 -10.81 1.59
C ASP A 67 -12.90 -10.96 1.85
N ARG A 68 -12.06 -10.34 1.05
CA ARG A 68 -10.61 -10.49 1.12
C ARG A 68 -9.95 -9.23 1.66
N LYS A 69 -9.10 -9.39 2.67
CA LYS A 69 -8.34 -8.31 3.26
C LYS A 69 -6.87 -8.49 2.93
N LEU A 70 -6.25 -7.46 2.37
CA LEU A 70 -4.84 -7.47 2.00
C LEU A 70 -4.09 -6.36 2.72
N CYS A 71 -2.86 -6.67 3.13
CA CYS A 71 -1.97 -5.73 3.81
C CYS A 71 -0.81 -5.38 2.90
N PHE A 72 -0.59 -4.08 2.69
CA PHE A 72 0.53 -3.57 1.88
C PHE A 72 1.54 -2.92 2.81
N ALA A 73 2.77 -3.39 2.81
CA ALA A 73 3.81 -2.89 3.70
C ALA A 73 5.18 -2.94 3.02
N TYR A 74 6.03 -1.94 3.33
CA TYR A 74 7.39 -1.91 2.83
C TYR A 74 8.30 -2.81 3.66
N ASN A 75 9.06 -3.67 2.98
CA ASN A 75 10.06 -4.54 3.61
C ASN A 75 11.44 -3.90 3.44
N HIS A 76 12.02 -3.42 4.55
CA HIS A 76 13.33 -2.75 4.54
C HIS A 76 14.48 -3.69 4.15
N ASN A 77 14.34 -5.00 4.34
CA ASN A 77 15.38 -5.97 4.02
C ASN A 77 15.47 -6.25 2.53
N THR A 78 14.32 -6.28 1.84
CA THR A 78 14.26 -6.56 0.41
C THR A 78 14.17 -5.31 -0.45
N GLY A 79 13.74 -4.18 0.13
CA GLY A 79 13.50 -2.95 -0.61
C GLY A 79 12.26 -3.02 -1.48
N GLU A 80 11.27 -3.82 -1.09
CA GLU A 80 10.05 -4.02 -1.87
C GLU A 80 8.80 -3.74 -1.05
N ILE A 81 7.71 -3.38 -1.74
CA ILE A 81 6.39 -3.33 -1.13
C ILE A 81 5.81 -4.73 -1.23
N GLU A 82 5.49 -5.32 -0.07
CA GLU A 82 4.91 -6.65 0.01
C GLU A 82 3.41 -6.57 0.21
N VAL A 83 2.69 -7.45 -0.49
CA VAL A 83 1.26 -7.67 -0.27
C VAL A 83 1.11 -8.95 0.51
N ARG A 84 0.48 -8.87 1.69
CA ARG A 84 0.29 -10.01 2.57
C ARG A 84 -1.19 -10.27 2.80
N GLU A 85 -1.51 -11.53 3.06
CA GLU A 85 -2.88 -11.94 3.35
C GLU A 85 -3.26 -11.51 4.78
N GLY A 86 -4.23 -10.62 4.91
CA GLY A 86 -4.88 -10.26 6.17
C GLY A 86 -4.13 -9.31 7.09
N SER A 87 -2.83 -9.50 7.28
CA SER A 87 -2.06 -8.73 8.26
C SER A 87 -0.58 -8.67 7.90
N VAL A 88 0.18 -7.88 8.66
CA VAL A 88 1.65 -7.79 8.47
C VAL A 88 2.36 -9.12 8.76
N GLN A 89 1.72 -10.05 9.48
CA GLN A 89 2.25 -11.38 9.72
C GLN A 89 1.73 -12.42 8.72
N GLY A 90 0.85 -12.03 7.81
CA GLY A 90 0.28 -12.94 6.83
C GLY A 90 1.28 -13.37 5.77
N SER A 91 0.90 -14.37 4.97
CA SER A 91 1.75 -14.86 3.88
C SER A 91 1.91 -13.80 2.80
N VAL A 92 3.13 -13.66 2.27
CA VAL A 92 3.41 -12.76 1.15
C VAL A 92 2.82 -13.41 -0.11
N ILE A 93 1.93 -12.68 -0.79
CA ILE A 93 1.34 -13.16 -2.04
C ILE A 93 1.92 -12.47 -3.26
N ARG A 94 2.53 -11.29 -3.08
CA ARG A 94 3.18 -10.55 -4.16
C ARG A 94 4.12 -9.50 -3.58
N SER A 95 5.17 -9.14 -4.35
CA SER A 95 6.08 -8.04 -4.01
C SER A 95 6.30 -7.15 -5.23
N PHE A 96 6.48 -5.85 -5.01
CA PHE A 96 6.65 -4.86 -6.07
C PHE A 96 7.82 -3.92 -5.75
N ASN A 97 8.54 -3.49 -6.78
CA ASN A 97 9.51 -2.39 -6.70
C ASN A 97 9.50 -1.60 -8.01
N ASN A 98 10.38 -0.60 -8.14
CA ASN A 98 10.40 0.26 -9.33
C ASN A 98 10.78 -0.48 -10.62
N THR A 99 11.33 -1.68 -10.52
CA THR A 99 11.63 -2.50 -11.71
C THR A 99 10.45 -3.36 -12.16
N THR A 100 9.40 -3.45 -11.32
CA THR A 100 8.19 -4.17 -11.68
C THR A 100 7.44 -3.39 -12.78
N PRO A 101 7.16 -4.01 -13.93
CA PRO A 101 6.38 -3.33 -14.96
C PRO A 101 4.99 -2.91 -14.44
N VAL A 102 4.56 -1.71 -14.77
CA VAL A 102 3.23 -1.21 -14.35
C VAL A 102 2.12 -2.14 -14.84
N SER A 103 2.31 -2.78 -16.00
CA SER A 103 1.36 -3.76 -16.52
C SER A 103 1.12 -4.91 -15.55
N GLU A 104 2.14 -5.34 -14.80
CA GLU A 104 1.98 -6.40 -13.80
C GLU A 104 1.19 -5.92 -12.58
N VAL A 105 1.37 -4.66 -12.18
CA VAL A 105 0.56 -4.06 -11.12
C VAL A 105 -0.90 -4.03 -11.54
N LYS A 106 -1.17 -3.60 -12.78
CA LYS A 106 -2.54 -3.56 -13.31
C LYS A 106 -3.19 -4.95 -13.30
N VAL A 107 -2.49 -5.96 -13.79
CA VAL A 107 -3.01 -7.34 -13.82
C VAL A 107 -3.28 -7.87 -12.42
N PHE A 108 -2.38 -7.59 -11.47
CA PHE A 108 -2.58 -8.01 -10.08
C PHE A 108 -3.91 -7.47 -9.54
N PHE A 109 -4.15 -6.17 -9.68
CA PHE A 109 -5.39 -5.56 -9.18
C PHE A 109 -6.62 -6.00 -9.97
N GLU A 110 -6.49 -6.19 -11.27
CA GLU A 110 -7.61 -6.70 -12.09
C GLU A 110 -8.14 -8.04 -11.57
N ASN A 111 -7.26 -8.87 -11.04
CA ASN A 111 -7.60 -10.24 -10.61
C ASN A 111 -8.04 -10.34 -9.13
N LEU A 112 -8.15 -9.23 -8.46
CA LEU A 112 -8.66 -9.23 -7.07
C LEU A 112 -10.16 -9.41 -7.00
#